data_f398d5039d8fd0529d58ce0281e13979
#
_entry.id   f398d5039d8fd0529d58ce0281e13979
#
_cell.length_a   1.000
_cell.length_b   1.000
_cell.length_c   1.000
_cell.angle_alpha   90.00
_cell.angle_beta   90.00
_cell.angle_gamma   90.00
#
_symmetry.space_group_name_H-M   'P 1'
#
loop_
_entity.id
_entity.type
_entity.pdbx_description
1 polymer ?
#
loop_
_entity_poly.entity_id
_entity_poly.type
_entity_poly.pdbx_seq_one_letter_code
_entity_poly.pdbx_strand_id
1 'polypeptide(L)'
;MAQCFTEKTFFNFIERIFRINSFKHKADVLIFPEDISFCLAWVKESVPIKQNSFKSFLEKLSDILLSKIKLNKMGKWLSQNKIERIIRRTFSTLSKKYNVVAVAGSIYVQRNGDIYNSSLVFDCGEFVGEYLKQELVPLEKSWGVKSNTDSEPIQTSKGNIGVVICYDLNHDYIIKEMKEKGADYIVAPSSGWRPWPNYPFDEKTERPQLQRAKDHSIAIIRPYCCGFIFPGLFFQGNSQIVDENGNVLDQSNSTFNEQFLTISMEV
;
A
#
# COMPACT_ATOMS: atom_id res chain seq x y z
N MET A 1 18.48 0.03 -5.50
CA MET A 1 18.93 1.07 -4.54
C MET A 1 17.70 1.83 -4.07
N ALA A 2 17.35 1.74 -2.79
CA ALA A 2 16.31 2.58 -2.24
C ALA A 2 16.80 4.03 -2.35
N GLN A 3 16.19 4.83 -3.22
CA GLN A 3 16.45 6.25 -3.31
C GLN A 3 15.80 6.92 -2.09
N CYS A 4 16.60 7.54 -1.23
CA CYS A 4 16.08 8.40 -0.17
C CYS A 4 15.39 9.60 -0.80
N PHE A 5 14.08 9.70 -0.68
CA PHE A 5 13.31 10.81 -1.22
C PHE A 5 13.26 11.98 -0.24
N THR A 6 13.66 13.17 -0.67
CA THR A 6 13.23 14.41 -0.03
C THR A 6 11.73 14.62 -0.29
N GLU A 7 11.07 15.51 0.44
CA GLU A 7 9.67 15.87 0.15
C GLU A 7 9.49 16.26 -1.34
N LYS A 8 10.41 17.04 -1.88
CA LYS A 8 10.39 17.46 -3.29
C LYS A 8 10.56 16.29 -4.26
N THR A 9 11.51 15.39 -4.01
CA THR A 9 11.75 14.23 -4.89
C THR A 9 10.61 13.22 -4.81
N PHE A 10 9.99 13.05 -3.62
CA PHE A 10 8.80 12.24 -3.45
C PHE A 10 7.63 12.83 -4.25
N PHE A 11 7.35 14.13 -4.09
CA PHE A 11 6.31 14.81 -4.85
C PHE A 11 6.50 14.63 -6.35
N ASN A 12 7.70 14.89 -6.87
CA ASN A 12 8.00 14.76 -8.30
C ASN A 12 7.83 13.32 -8.81
N PHE A 13 8.18 12.32 -7.99
CA PHE A 13 8.00 10.90 -8.32
C PHE A 13 6.51 10.56 -8.43
N ILE A 14 5.72 10.93 -7.44
CA ILE A 14 4.27 10.69 -7.44
C ILE A 14 3.60 11.48 -8.59
N GLU A 15 4.00 12.75 -8.82
CA GLU A 15 3.48 13.55 -9.93
C GLU A 15 3.73 12.91 -11.29
N ARG A 16 4.90 12.29 -11.49
CA ARG A 16 5.19 11.53 -12.73
C ARG A 16 4.17 10.42 -12.96
N ILE A 17 3.80 9.70 -11.90
CA ILE A 17 2.80 8.62 -11.96
C ILE A 17 1.42 9.19 -12.33
N PHE A 18 0.97 10.23 -11.64
CA PHE A 18 -0.29 10.91 -11.96
C PHE A 18 -0.34 11.39 -13.40
N ARG A 19 0.72 12.08 -13.86
CA ARG A 19 0.82 12.62 -15.21
C ARG A 19 0.73 11.53 -16.28
N ILE A 20 1.49 10.45 -16.14
CA ILE A 20 1.47 9.34 -17.11
C ILE A 20 0.07 8.73 -17.19
N ASN A 21 -0.54 8.45 -16.05
CA ASN A 21 -1.84 7.77 -16.01
C ASN A 21 -2.98 8.68 -16.50
N SER A 22 -2.98 9.96 -16.14
CA SER A 22 -4.01 10.88 -16.60
C SER A 22 -3.92 11.19 -18.09
N PHE A 23 -2.73 11.39 -18.65
CA PHE A 23 -2.58 11.72 -20.07
C PHE A 23 -2.57 10.50 -20.98
N LYS A 24 -1.88 9.44 -20.60
CA LYS A 24 -1.72 8.25 -21.44
C LYS A 24 -2.87 7.26 -21.30
N HIS A 25 -3.33 7.03 -20.07
CA HIS A 25 -4.33 6.01 -19.76
C HIS A 25 -5.72 6.58 -19.46
N LYS A 26 -5.86 7.90 -19.30
CA LYS A 26 -7.11 8.60 -18.93
C LYS A 26 -7.74 8.00 -17.67
N ALA A 27 -6.90 7.64 -16.69
CA ALA A 27 -7.35 7.00 -15.47
C ALA A 27 -8.22 7.95 -14.65
N ASP A 28 -9.35 7.45 -14.19
CA ASP A 28 -10.27 8.11 -13.27
C ASP A 28 -9.89 7.86 -11.80
N VAL A 29 -9.33 6.68 -11.54
CA VAL A 29 -8.89 6.25 -10.20
C VAL A 29 -7.43 5.80 -10.26
N LEU A 30 -6.61 6.30 -9.36
CA LEU A 30 -5.22 5.87 -9.19
C LEU A 30 -5.04 5.20 -7.83
N ILE A 31 -4.53 3.99 -7.82
CA ILE A 31 -4.36 3.19 -6.62
C ILE A 31 -2.88 2.86 -6.44
N PHE A 32 -2.35 3.19 -5.27
CA PHE A 32 -0.96 2.96 -4.90
C PHE A 32 -0.82 1.77 -3.95
N PRO A 33 0.34 1.09 -3.93
CA PRO A 33 0.57 -0.06 -3.07
C PRO A 33 0.75 0.33 -1.59
N GLU A 34 0.75 -0.67 -0.71
CA GLU A 34 1.02 -0.53 0.73
C GLU A 34 2.42 0.04 0.99
N ASP A 35 2.63 0.59 2.18
CA ASP A 35 3.94 1.08 2.65
C ASP A 35 4.57 2.22 1.84
N ILE A 36 3.78 3.03 1.16
CA ILE A 36 4.29 4.17 0.35
C ILE A 36 5.11 5.17 1.19
N SER A 37 4.89 5.20 2.49
CA SER A 37 5.62 6.05 3.43
C SER A 37 7.05 5.60 3.72
N PHE A 38 7.39 4.34 3.45
CA PHE A 38 8.76 3.86 3.68
C PHE A 38 9.81 4.68 2.93
N CYS A 39 9.49 5.12 1.72
CA CYS A 39 10.36 6.00 0.95
C CYS A 39 10.68 7.32 1.68
N LEU A 40 9.73 7.86 2.44
CA LEU A 40 9.89 9.12 3.19
C LEU A 40 10.54 8.92 4.56
N ALA A 41 10.30 7.80 5.21
CA ALA A 41 10.84 7.50 6.52
C ALA A 41 12.38 7.40 6.51
N TRP A 42 12.97 6.86 5.45
CA TRP A 42 14.43 6.74 5.26
C TRP A 42 15.15 8.06 5.02
N VAL A 43 14.44 9.14 4.74
CA VAL A 43 15.04 10.45 4.44
C VAL A 43 15.76 11.10 5.62
N LYS A 44 15.37 10.82 6.85
CA LYS A 44 15.85 11.54 8.05
C LYS A 44 17.14 10.99 8.65
N GLU A 45 17.46 9.74 8.39
CA GLU A 45 18.68 9.10 8.86
C GLU A 45 19.58 8.69 7.70
N SER A 46 19.94 9.66 6.86
CA SER A 46 21.00 9.47 5.89
C SER A 46 22.34 9.28 6.63
N VAL A 47 22.53 8.09 7.18
CA VAL A 47 23.87 7.56 7.39
C VAL A 47 24.41 7.36 5.97
N PRO A 48 25.49 8.06 5.57
CA PRO A 48 26.10 7.80 4.29
C PRO A 48 26.53 6.34 4.27
N ILE A 49 25.81 5.53 3.53
CA ILE A 49 26.15 4.12 3.31
C ILE A 49 27.38 4.15 2.40
N LYS A 50 28.57 4.21 3.01
CA LYS A 50 29.80 3.87 2.29
C LYS A 50 29.64 2.44 1.78
N GLN A 51 29.98 2.19 0.54
CA GLN A 51 29.84 0.91 -0.18
C GLN A 51 30.39 -0.34 0.55
N ASN A 52 31.19 -0.18 1.61
CA ASN A 52 31.74 -1.27 2.41
C ASN A 52 30.94 -1.64 3.66
N SER A 53 29.75 -1.11 3.86
CA SER A 53 28.98 -1.23 5.11
C SER A 53 27.69 -2.05 4.99
N PHE A 54 27.53 -2.84 3.92
CA PHE A 54 26.38 -3.72 3.74
C PHE A 54 26.23 -4.73 4.90
N LYS A 55 27.35 -5.31 5.35
CA LYS A 55 27.38 -6.22 6.49
C LYS A 55 26.91 -5.53 7.78
N SER A 56 27.36 -4.30 8.01
CA SER A 56 26.95 -3.47 9.17
C SER A 56 25.49 -3.03 9.11
N PHE A 57 24.90 -2.90 7.92
CA PHE A 57 23.48 -2.61 7.73
C PHE A 57 22.62 -3.84 8.01
N LEU A 58 23.01 -5.02 7.55
CA LEU A 58 22.34 -6.29 7.88
C LEU A 58 22.45 -6.61 9.37
N GLU A 59 23.61 -6.37 9.98
CA GLU A 59 23.82 -6.51 11.42
C GLU A 59 22.92 -5.55 12.21
N LYS A 60 22.81 -4.27 11.80
CA LYS A 60 21.89 -3.31 12.41
C LYS A 60 20.42 -3.67 12.19
N LEU A 61 20.05 -4.22 11.03
CA LEU A 61 18.70 -4.70 10.77
C LEU A 61 18.40 -5.97 11.55
N SER A 62 19.35 -6.91 11.62
CA SER A 62 19.21 -8.08 12.48
C SER A 62 19.11 -7.67 13.95
N ASP A 63 19.88 -6.69 14.41
CA ASP A 63 19.77 -6.12 15.74
C ASP A 63 18.45 -5.41 16.00
N ILE A 64 17.87 -4.73 14.98
CA ILE A 64 16.54 -4.11 15.05
C ILE A 64 15.45 -5.18 15.04
N LEU A 65 15.57 -6.19 14.20
CA LEU A 65 14.62 -7.31 14.13
C LEU A 65 14.70 -8.24 15.36
N LEU A 66 15.87 -8.38 15.96
CA LEU A 66 16.10 -9.28 17.11
C LEU A 66 15.87 -8.59 18.47
N SER A 67 15.87 -7.25 18.57
CA SER A 67 15.62 -6.58 19.83
C SER A 67 14.17 -6.08 19.92
N LYS A 68 13.33 -6.75 20.73
CA LYS A 68 11.93 -6.33 21.03
C LYS A 68 11.80 -4.85 21.44
N ILE A 69 12.83 -4.27 22.04
CA ILE A 69 12.86 -2.87 22.49
C ILE A 69 12.97 -1.87 21.33
N LYS A 70 13.62 -2.25 20.23
CA LYS A 70 13.75 -1.39 19.04
C LYS A 70 12.57 -1.52 18.07
N LEU A 71 11.89 -2.67 18.05
CA LEU A 71 10.70 -2.89 17.21
C LEU A 71 9.53 -1.97 17.61
N ASN A 72 9.29 -1.78 18.91
CA ASN A 72 8.26 -0.84 19.38
C ASN A 72 8.54 0.63 18.99
N LYS A 73 9.77 0.97 18.61
CA LYS A 73 10.11 2.31 18.10
C LYS A 73 9.86 2.45 16.60
N MET A 74 9.79 1.35 15.85
CA MET A 74 9.58 1.38 14.40
C MET A 74 8.21 1.97 14.07
N GLY A 75 7.13 1.53 14.71
CA GLY A 75 5.80 2.09 14.50
C GLY A 75 5.75 3.59 14.77
N LYS A 76 6.35 4.06 15.87
CA LYS A 76 6.45 5.50 16.19
C LYS A 76 7.27 6.27 15.17
N TRP A 77 8.31 5.66 14.64
CA TRP A 77 9.17 6.30 13.63
C TRP A 77 8.46 6.41 12.27
N LEU A 78 7.69 5.39 11.87
CA LEU A 78 6.91 5.39 10.64
C LEU A 78 5.67 6.29 10.73
N SER A 79 5.06 6.44 11.92
CA SER A 79 3.82 7.21 12.14
C SER A 79 4.06 8.68 12.47
N GLN A 80 5.18 9.28 12.03
CA GLN A 80 5.44 10.70 12.26
C GLN A 80 4.41 11.59 11.54
N ASN A 81 3.81 12.54 12.24
CA ASN A 81 2.86 13.52 11.69
C ASN A 81 3.40 14.25 10.44
N LYS A 82 4.72 14.37 10.33
CA LYS A 82 5.36 14.97 9.15
C LYS A 82 5.14 14.10 7.90
N ILE A 83 5.22 12.77 8.03
CA ILE A 83 5.03 11.83 6.92
C ILE A 83 3.57 11.93 6.44
N GLU A 84 2.61 11.81 7.35
CA GLU A 84 1.19 11.94 7.01
C GLU A 84 0.89 13.28 6.33
N ARG A 85 1.42 14.39 6.83
CA ARG A 85 1.25 15.72 6.23
C ARG A 85 1.79 15.80 4.80
N ILE A 86 2.97 15.21 4.54
CA ILE A 86 3.56 15.17 3.19
C ILE A 86 2.65 14.36 2.25
N ILE A 87 2.17 13.21 2.68
CA ILE A 87 1.26 12.35 1.90
C ILE A 87 -0.04 13.10 1.61
N ARG A 88 -0.71 13.63 2.63
CA ARG A 88 -1.97 14.38 2.46
C ARG A 88 -1.80 15.55 1.48
N ARG A 89 -0.76 16.36 1.65
CA ARG A 89 -0.49 17.48 0.74
C ARG A 89 -0.22 17.01 -0.69
N THR A 90 0.61 15.98 -0.85
CA THR A 90 0.96 15.47 -2.19
C THR A 90 -0.27 14.94 -2.92
N PHE A 91 -1.02 14.05 -2.28
CA PHE A 91 -2.16 13.40 -2.92
C PHE A 91 -3.34 14.37 -3.13
N SER A 92 -3.65 15.24 -2.17
CA SER A 92 -4.64 16.29 -2.36
C SER A 92 -4.28 17.22 -3.54
N THR A 93 -3.04 17.71 -3.60
CA THR A 93 -2.59 18.57 -4.69
C THR A 93 -2.67 17.89 -6.05
N LEU A 94 -2.21 16.65 -6.14
CA LEU A 94 -2.13 15.92 -7.40
C LEU A 94 -3.48 15.39 -7.86
N SER A 95 -4.33 14.86 -6.96
CA SER A 95 -5.67 14.42 -7.34
C SER A 95 -6.53 15.58 -7.84
N LYS A 96 -6.38 16.77 -7.24
CA LYS A 96 -7.01 18.01 -7.75
C LYS A 96 -6.47 18.40 -9.12
N LYS A 97 -5.13 18.45 -9.27
CA LYS A 97 -4.48 18.87 -10.52
C LYS A 97 -4.88 18.00 -11.71
N TYR A 98 -5.03 16.69 -11.49
CA TYR A 98 -5.32 15.72 -12.55
C TYR A 98 -6.78 15.27 -12.58
N ASN A 99 -7.62 15.81 -11.70
CA ASN A 99 -9.06 15.52 -11.61
C ASN A 99 -9.37 14.02 -11.52
N VAL A 100 -8.76 13.35 -10.53
CA VAL A 100 -8.85 11.89 -10.31
C VAL A 100 -9.13 11.57 -8.85
N VAL A 101 -9.73 10.41 -8.61
CA VAL A 101 -9.72 9.77 -7.30
C VAL A 101 -8.36 9.12 -7.07
N ALA A 102 -7.80 9.23 -5.87
CA ALA A 102 -6.51 8.64 -5.54
C ALA A 102 -6.57 7.90 -4.19
N VAL A 103 -6.30 6.59 -4.22
CA VAL A 103 -6.04 5.79 -3.03
C VAL A 103 -4.54 5.78 -2.79
N ALA A 104 -4.10 6.44 -1.71
CA ALA A 104 -2.69 6.77 -1.47
C ALA A 104 -1.86 5.58 -0.92
N GLY A 105 -2.23 4.36 -1.27
CA GLY A 105 -1.59 3.17 -0.73
C GLY A 105 -1.83 3.04 0.77
N SER A 106 -0.80 2.73 1.55
CA SER A 106 -0.93 2.83 3.00
C SER A 106 0.28 3.49 3.67
N ILE A 107 0.02 4.05 4.85
CA ILE A 107 0.99 4.71 5.72
C ILE A 107 0.68 4.39 7.18
N TYR A 108 1.67 4.55 8.06
CA TYR A 108 1.42 4.47 9.51
C TYR A 108 1.03 5.85 10.03
N VAL A 109 -0.08 5.91 10.78
CA VAL A 109 -0.65 7.13 11.36
C VAL A 109 -0.86 7.00 12.86
N GLN A 110 -0.95 8.13 13.54
CA GLN A 110 -1.37 8.16 14.95
C GLN A 110 -2.80 8.64 15.07
N ARG A 111 -3.63 7.88 15.80
CA ARG A 111 -5.00 8.24 16.15
C ARG A 111 -5.22 7.97 17.63
N ASN A 112 -5.57 9.02 18.39
CA ASN A 112 -5.82 8.93 19.84
C ASN A 112 -4.66 8.30 20.66
N GLY A 113 -3.40 8.50 20.20
CA GLY A 113 -2.19 7.97 20.85
C GLY A 113 -1.78 6.58 20.40
N ASP A 114 -2.62 5.85 19.67
CA ASP A 114 -2.31 4.56 19.07
C ASP A 114 -1.84 4.70 17.61
N ILE A 115 -1.12 3.69 17.14
CA ILE A 115 -0.56 3.64 15.78
C ILE A 115 -1.38 2.67 14.94
N TYR A 116 -1.76 3.10 13.74
CA TYR A 116 -2.52 2.29 12.77
C TYR A 116 -1.81 2.28 11.40
N ASN A 117 -1.96 1.19 10.65
CA ASN A 117 -1.69 1.16 9.22
C ASN A 117 -2.94 1.66 8.50
N SER A 118 -2.85 2.78 7.79
CA SER A 118 -3.98 3.53 7.25
C SER A 118 -3.85 3.78 5.76
N SER A 119 -4.92 3.59 5.00
CA SER A 119 -5.04 3.99 3.60
C SER A 119 -5.91 5.23 3.49
N LEU A 120 -5.38 6.27 2.87
CA LEU A 120 -6.05 7.57 2.70
C LEU A 120 -6.62 7.69 1.29
N VAL A 121 -7.85 8.20 1.17
CA VAL A 121 -8.53 8.40 -0.12
C VAL A 121 -8.79 9.88 -0.36
N PHE A 122 -8.47 10.32 -1.59
CA PHE A 122 -8.65 11.69 -2.06
C PHE A 122 -9.48 11.67 -3.33
N ASP A 123 -10.48 12.55 -3.41
CA ASP A 123 -11.31 12.74 -4.59
C ASP A 123 -11.16 14.18 -5.09
N CYS A 124 -10.56 14.36 -6.28
CA CYS A 124 -10.35 15.66 -6.91
C CYS A 124 -9.77 16.74 -5.96
N GLY A 125 -8.93 16.33 -5.03
CA GLY A 125 -8.24 17.17 -4.04
C GLY A 125 -8.79 17.12 -2.63
N GLU A 126 -10.02 16.72 -2.45
CA GLU A 126 -10.65 16.59 -1.15
C GLU A 126 -10.24 15.25 -0.49
N PHE A 127 -9.95 15.29 0.80
CA PHE A 127 -9.79 14.07 1.60
C PHE A 127 -11.19 13.54 1.93
N VAL A 128 -11.56 12.38 1.38
CA VAL A 128 -12.91 11.83 1.52
C VAL A 128 -13.02 10.70 2.52
N GLY A 129 -11.88 10.11 2.96
CA GLY A 129 -11.91 9.08 3.99
C GLY A 129 -10.59 8.38 4.20
N GLU A 130 -10.56 7.56 5.25
CA GLU A 130 -9.44 6.66 5.55
C GLU A 130 -9.95 5.28 5.97
N TYR A 131 -9.19 4.27 5.64
CA TYR A 131 -9.35 2.91 6.14
C TYR A 131 -8.21 2.60 7.10
N LEU A 132 -8.52 2.04 8.25
CA LEU A 132 -7.55 1.54 9.22
C LEU A 132 -7.53 0.02 9.18
N LYS A 133 -6.35 -0.57 8.96
CA LYS A 133 -6.15 -2.02 8.81
C LYS A 133 -6.73 -2.81 9.96
N GLN A 134 -7.51 -3.83 9.66
CA GLN A 134 -8.17 -4.67 10.67
C GLN A 134 -7.28 -5.84 11.09
N GLU A 135 -6.68 -6.53 10.14
CA GLU A 135 -5.88 -7.72 10.41
C GLU A 135 -4.39 -7.45 10.21
N LEU A 136 -3.64 -7.56 11.29
CA LEU A 136 -2.23 -7.24 11.34
C LEU A 136 -1.35 -8.48 11.19
N VAL A 137 -0.31 -8.38 10.35
CA VAL A 137 0.75 -9.37 10.34
C VAL A 137 1.56 -9.33 11.67
N PRO A 138 2.22 -10.44 12.06
CA PRO A 138 3.00 -10.48 13.30
C PRO A 138 4.02 -9.36 13.45
N LEU A 139 4.61 -8.91 12.33
CA LEU A 139 5.58 -7.82 12.31
C LEU A 139 4.94 -6.48 12.74
N GLU A 140 3.77 -6.14 12.20
CA GLU A 140 3.04 -4.91 12.58
C GLU A 140 2.66 -4.92 14.07
N LYS A 141 2.20 -6.08 14.58
CA LYS A 141 1.92 -6.26 16.01
C LYS A 141 3.16 -5.98 16.86
N SER A 142 4.34 -6.44 16.41
CA SER A 142 5.61 -6.21 17.10
C SER A 142 6.04 -4.74 17.10
N TRP A 143 5.57 -3.94 16.14
CA TRP A 143 5.80 -2.49 16.03
C TRP A 143 4.84 -1.67 16.87
N GLY A 144 3.88 -2.30 17.54
CA GLY A 144 2.87 -1.65 18.37
C GLY A 144 1.70 -1.07 17.57
N VAL A 145 1.53 -1.52 16.31
CA VAL A 145 0.37 -1.15 15.49
C VAL A 145 -0.88 -1.80 16.08
N LYS A 146 -1.99 -1.08 16.03
CA LYS A 146 -3.31 -1.54 16.50
C LYS A 146 -4.20 -1.93 15.34
N SER A 147 -5.04 -2.93 15.58
CA SER A 147 -6.14 -3.31 14.71
C SER A 147 -7.31 -2.34 14.86
N ASN A 148 -7.99 -2.07 13.75
CA ASN A 148 -9.33 -1.48 13.76
C ASN A 148 -10.38 -2.61 13.70
N THR A 149 -11.62 -2.33 14.05
CA THR A 149 -12.71 -3.32 14.02
C THR A 149 -13.96 -2.82 13.31
N ASP A 150 -13.94 -1.57 12.87
CA ASP A 150 -15.09 -0.96 12.20
C ASP A 150 -14.59 -0.18 10.97
N SER A 151 -15.14 -0.51 9.81
CA SER A 151 -14.76 0.10 8.54
C SER A 151 -15.95 0.16 7.60
N GLU A 152 -16.04 1.26 6.89
CA GLU A 152 -17.06 1.53 5.89
C GLU A 152 -16.42 1.73 4.52
N PRO A 153 -17.12 1.39 3.42
CA PRO A 153 -16.72 1.82 2.09
C PRO A 153 -16.63 3.35 2.04
N ILE A 154 -15.68 3.85 1.27
CA ILE A 154 -15.44 5.28 1.13
C ILE A 154 -16.14 5.77 -0.13
N GLN A 155 -17.11 6.66 0.03
CA GLN A 155 -17.84 7.26 -1.09
C GLN A 155 -16.96 8.23 -1.86
N THR A 156 -16.93 8.07 -3.19
CA THR A 156 -16.19 8.94 -4.12
C THR A 156 -17.03 9.27 -5.34
N SER A 157 -16.56 10.20 -6.18
CA SER A 157 -17.18 10.48 -7.48
C SER A 157 -17.07 9.33 -8.49
N LYS A 158 -16.33 8.25 -8.14
CA LYS A 158 -16.09 7.07 -8.96
C LYS A 158 -16.55 5.79 -8.26
N GLY A 159 -17.65 5.87 -7.50
CA GLY A 159 -18.25 4.77 -6.75
C GLY A 159 -17.79 4.66 -5.30
N ASN A 160 -18.39 3.72 -4.59
CA ASN A 160 -18.07 3.39 -3.21
C ASN A 160 -16.91 2.41 -3.16
N ILE A 161 -15.77 2.84 -2.67
CA ILE A 161 -14.56 2.03 -2.63
C ILE A 161 -14.47 1.28 -1.31
N GLY A 162 -14.51 -0.04 -1.34
CA GLY A 162 -14.12 -0.88 -0.22
C GLY A 162 -12.59 -0.93 -0.15
N VAL A 163 -11.98 -0.24 0.80
CA VAL A 163 -10.53 -0.30 1.00
C VAL A 163 -10.21 -1.37 2.02
N VAL A 164 -9.23 -2.23 1.71
CA VAL A 164 -8.65 -3.22 2.63
C VAL A 164 -7.13 -3.21 2.43
N ILE A 165 -6.34 -3.62 3.43
CA ILE A 165 -4.87 -3.53 3.32
C ILE A 165 -4.25 -4.92 3.42
N CYS A 166 -3.64 -5.39 2.31
CA CYS A 166 -2.75 -6.54 2.24
C CYS A 166 -3.32 -7.81 2.93
N TYR A 167 -2.96 -8.05 4.19
CA TYR A 167 -3.32 -9.24 4.97
C TYR A 167 -4.83 -9.34 5.25
N ASP A 168 -5.56 -8.23 5.20
CA ASP A 168 -7.03 -8.21 5.33
C ASP A 168 -7.70 -9.11 4.29
N LEU A 169 -7.13 -9.22 3.06
CA LEU A 169 -7.64 -10.10 2.01
C LEU A 169 -7.67 -11.58 2.37
N ASN A 170 -6.86 -12.02 3.34
CA ASN A 170 -6.89 -13.41 3.80
C ASN A 170 -8.11 -13.70 4.68
N HIS A 171 -8.81 -12.66 5.14
CA HIS A 171 -9.93 -12.74 6.06
C HIS A 171 -11.25 -12.45 5.31
N ASP A 172 -12.00 -13.52 5.06
CA ASP A 172 -13.23 -13.50 4.26
C ASP A 172 -14.27 -12.50 4.76
N TYR A 173 -14.45 -12.42 6.07
CA TYR A 173 -15.45 -11.58 6.70
C TYR A 173 -15.28 -10.09 6.37
N ILE A 174 -14.04 -9.61 6.15
CA ILE A 174 -13.78 -8.19 5.82
C ILE A 174 -14.34 -7.85 4.43
N ILE A 175 -14.10 -8.72 3.45
CA ILE A 175 -14.59 -8.49 2.09
C ILE A 175 -16.12 -8.60 2.04
N LYS A 176 -16.67 -9.60 2.75
CA LYS A 176 -18.12 -9.77 2.90
C LYS A 176 -18.77 -8.52 3.49
N GLU A 177 -18.22 -8.01 4.60
CA GLU A 177 -18.73 -6.81 5.27
C GLU A 177 -18.68 -5.58 4.36
N MET A 178 -17.56 -5.34 3.66
CA MET A 178 -17.44 -4.25 2.70
C MET A 178 -18.51 -4.33 1.59
N LYS A 179 -18.75 -5.54 1.05
CA LYS A 179 -19.79 -5.77 0.04
C LYS A 179 -21.18 -5.52 0.59
N GLU A 180 -21.50 -6.03 1.77
CA GLU A 180 -22.79 -5.84 2.43
C GLU A 180 -23.07 -4.38 2.78
N LYS A 181 -22.02 -3.59 3.04
CA LYS A 181 -22.08 -2.15 3.29
C LYS A 181 -22.11 -1.31 1.99
N GLY A 182 -22.17 -1.94 0.83
CA GLY A 182 -22.38 -1.27 -0.45
C GLY A 182 -21.11 -0.84 -1.16
N ALA A 183 -19.98 -1.52 -0.97
CA ALA A 183 -18.81 -1.32 -1.82
C ALA A 183 -19.11 -1.78 -3.25
N ASP A 184 -18.79 -0.95 -4.24
CA ASP A 184 -18.89 -1.26 -5.66
C ASP A 184 -17.73 -2.14 -6.12
N TYR A 185 -16.54 -1.86 -5.61
CA TYR A 185 -15.32 -2.64 -5.82
C TYR A 185 -14.36 -2.51 -4.64
N ILE A 186 -13.43 -3.46 -4.55
CA ILE A 186 -12.41 -3.49 -3.50
C ILE A 186 -11.06 -3.04 -4.05
N VAL A 187 -10.35 -2.21 -3.30
CA VAL A 187 -8.94 -1.91 -3.52
C VAL A 187 -8.11 -2.44 -2.35
N ALA A 188 -7.01 -3.12 -2.65
CA ALA A 188 -6.22 -3.84 -1.66
C ALA A 188 -4.72 -3.51 -1.75
N PRO A 189 -4.28 -2.29 -1.35
CA PRO A 189 -2.86 -1.97 -1.28
C PRO A 189 -2.06 -3.06 -0.57
N SER A 190 -1.00 -3.56 -1.22
CA SER A 190 -0.20 -4.68 -0.71
C SER A 190 1.29 -4.44 -0.92
N SER A 191 2.14 -4.94 0.00
CA SER A 191 3.60 -4.84 -0.12
C SER A 191 4.27 -6.20 -0.39
N GLY A 192 3.94 -7.22 0.36
CA GLY A 192 4.38 -8.59 0.12
C GLY A 192 5.92 -8.76 0.16
N TRP A 193 6.52 -8.73 1.33
CA TRP A 193 7.96 -8.92 1.51
C TRP A 193 8.36 -10.39 1.37
N ARG A 194 9.44 -10.66 0.60
CA ARG A 194 9.95 -12.01 0.34
C ARG A 194 11.47 -12.08 0.46
N PRO A 195 12.03 -13.13 1.08
CA PRO A 195 13.46 -13.40 1.03
C PRO A 195 13.87 -13.95 -0.34
N TRP A 196 15.01 -13.47 -0.86
CA TRP A 196 15.62 -13.95 -2.10
C TRP A 196 16.59 -15.11 -1.83
N PRO A 197 16.71 -16.12 -2.73
CA PRO A 197 15.96 -16.39 -3.97
C PRO A 197 14.83 -17.43 -3.84
N ASN A 198 14.65 -18.06 -2.68
CA ASN A 198 13.95 -19.35 -2.54
C ASN A 198 12.69 -19.28 -1.65
N TYR A 199 11.74 -18.38 -1.96
CA TYR A 199 10.44 -18.46 -1.31
C TYR A 199 9.46 -19.26 -2.18
N PRO A 200 8.92 -20.41 -1.71
CA PRO A 200 7.90 -21.13 -2.46
C PRO A 200 6.63 -20.29 -2.56
N PHE A 201 6.13 -20.17 -3.77
CA PHE A 201 4.85 -19.49 -4.04
C PHE A 201 3.70 -20.47 -3.76
N ASP A 202 2.77 -20.10 -2.88
CA ASP A 202 1.54 -20.82 -2.63
C ASP A 202 0.35 -19.98 -3.16
N GLU A 203 -0.27 -20.42 -4.22
CA GLU A 203 -1.35 -19.67 -4.90
C GLU A 203 -2.54 -19.38 -3.98
N LYS A 204 -2.91 -20.29 -3.10
CA LYS A 204 -4.06 -20.11 -2.21
C LYS A 204 -3.83 -19.01 -1.17
N THR A 205 -2.64 -18.95 -0.60
CA THR A 205 -2.28 -17.94 0.39
C THR A 205 -1.78 -16.65 -0.24
N GLU A 206 -1.24 -16.73 -1.47
CA GLU A 206 -0.62 -15.61 -2.17
C GLU A 206 -1.61 -14.84 -3.04
N ARG A 207 -2.70 -15.48 -3.47
CA ARG A 207 -3.74 -14.89 -4.33
C ARG A 207 -5.15 -15.01 -3.75
N PRO A 208 -5.38 -14.65 -2.49
CA PRO A 208 -6.72 -14.72 -1.90
C PRO A 208 -7.75 -13.88 -2.66
N GLN A 209 -7.32 -12.82 -3.37
CA GLN A 209 -8.19 -11.95 -4.14
C GLN A 209 -9.02 -12.68 -5.20
N LEU A 210 -8.49 -13.75 -5.82
CA LEU A 210 -9.23 -14.50 -6.83
C LEU A 210 -10.46 -15.17 -6.22
N GLN A 211 -10.26 -15.86 -5.09
CA GLN A 211 -11.33 -16.55 -4.39
C GLN A 211 -12.31 -15.55 -3.78
N ARG A 212 -11.83 -14.46 -3.14
CA ARG A 212 -12.68 -13.43 -2.53
C ARG A 212 -13.55 -12.71 -3.55
N ALA A 213 -12.98 -12.37 -4.71
CA ALA A 213 -13.73 -11.73 -5.78
C ALA A 213 -14.92 -12.60 -6.22
N LYS A 214 -14.67 -13.90 -6.43
CA LYS A 214 -15.68 -14.87 -6.80
C LYS A 214 -16.73 -15.11 -5.71
N ASP A 215 -16.29 -15.32 -4.46
CA ASP A 215 -17.18 -15.66 -3.35
C ASP A 215 -18.17 -14.54 -3.02
N HIS A 216 -17.74 -13.28 -3.21
CA HIS A 216 -18.57 -12.11 -2.88
C HIS A 216 -19.06 -11.35 -4.11
N SER A 217 -18.82 -11.86 -5.33
CA SER A 217 -19.22 -11.21 -6.59
C SER A 217 -18.84 -9.72 -6.60
N ILE A 218 -17.53 -9.44 -6.36
CA ILE A 218 -17.01 -8.08 -6.30
C ILE A 218 -15.61 -8.01 -6.93
N ALA A 219 -15.38 -7.02 -7.80
CA ALA A 219 -14.07 -6.83 -8.40
C ALA A 219 -13.02 -6.41 -7.35
N ILE A 220 -11.78 -6.91 -7.49
CA ILE A 220 -10.68 -6.60 -6.56
C ILE A 220 -9.46 -6.10 -7.34
N ILE A 221 -8.98 -4.91 -6.98
CA ILE A 221 -7.78 -4.29 -7.53
C ILE A 221 -6.69 -4.33 -6.46
N ARG A 222 -5.63 -5.11 -6.72
CA ARG A 222 -4.55 -5.33 -5.75
C ARG A 222 -3.21 -4.84 -6.28
N PRO A 223 -2.83 -3.57 -6.03
CA PRO A 223 -1.49 -3.10 -6.34
C PRO A 223 -0.47 -3.65 -5.34
N TYR A 224 0.70 -4.05 -5.84
CA TYR A 224 1.83 -4.50 -5.05
C TYR A 224 3.04 -3.60 -5.22
N CYS A 225 3.83 -3.47 -4.16
CA CYS A 225 5.18 -2.96 -4.27
C CYS A 225 6.05 -3.90 -5.11
N CYS A 226 6.99 -3.35 -5.86
CA CYS A 226 7.97 -4.09 -6.65
C CYS A 226 9.39 -3.62 -6.35
N GLY A 227 10.39 -4.43 -6.71
CA GLY A 227 11.81 -4.13 -6.57
C GLY A 227 12.43 -4.64 -5.27
N PHE A 228 13.68 -4.24 -5.04
CA PHE A 228 14.43 -4.63 -3.85
C PHE A 228 14.22 -3.62 -2.72
N ILE A 229 13.94 -4.15 -1.52
CA ILE A 229 13.97 -3.37 -0.27
C ILE A 229 15.44 -3.17 0.12
N PHE A 230 16.19 -4.28 0.15
CA PHE A 230 17.65 -4.35 0.30
C PHE A 230 18.13 -5.72 -0.25
N PRO A 231 19.44 -5.92 -0.47
CA PRO A 231 19.93 -7.22 -0.94
C PRO A 231 19.48 -8.37 -0.04
N GLY A 232 18.85 -9.38 -0.65
CA GLY A 232 18.29 -10.53 0.07
C GLY A 232 16.82 -10.39 0.50
N LEU A 233 16.22 -9.20 0.36
CA LEU A 233 14.79 -8.98 0.58
C LEU A 233 14.20 -8.14 -0.55
N PHE A 234 13.10 -8.61 -1.13
CA PHE A 234 12.42 -7.94 -2.22
C PHE A 234 10.91 -7.89 -1.99
N PHE A 235 10.24 -6.99 -2.70
CA PHE A 235 8.79 -6.97 -2.78
C PHE A 235 8.33 -8.00 -3.80
N GLN A 236 7.22 -8.67 -3.50
CA GLN A 236 6.67 -9.74 -4.33
C GLN A 236 6.32 -9.27 -5.75
N GLY A 237 5.88 -8.01 -5.90
CA GLY A 237 5.29 -7.55 -7.14
C GLY A 237 3.97 -8.27 -7.44
N ASN A 238 3.68 -8.48 -8.73
CA ASN A 238 2.51 -9.26 -9.15
C ASN A 238 1.17 -8.58 -8.82
N SER A 239 1.07 -7.27 -9.08
CA SER A 239 -0.18 -6.53 -9.02
C SER A 239 -1.23 -7.18 -9.93
N GLN A 240 -2.50 -7.20 -9.51
CA GLN A 240 -3.58 -7.81 -10.27
C GLN A 240 -4.86 -6.99 -10.21
N ILE A 241 -5.63 -7.05 -11.30
CA ILE A 241 -7.01 -6.64 -11.38
C ILE A 241 -7.85 -7.89 -11.64
N VAL A 242 -8.83 -8.13 -10.80
CA VAL A 242 -9.67 -9.35 -10.81
C VAL A 242 -11.12 -8.93 -10.91
N ASP A 243 -11.89 -9.57 -11.80
CA ASP A 243 -13.32 -9.35 -11.93
C ASP A 243 -14.13 -10.03 -10.81
N GLU A 244 -15.42 -9.78 -10.78
CA GLU A 244 -16.36 -10.35 -9.80
C GLU A 244 -16.53 -11.87 -9.91
N ASN A 245 -16.02 -12.49 -10.97
CA ASN A 245 -16.04 -13.96 -11.18
C ASN A 245 -14.72 -14.61 -10.75
N GLY A 246 -13.73 -13.81 -10.31
CA GLY A 246 -12.40 -14.27 -9.92
C GLY A 246 -11.44 -14.45 -11.11
N ASN A 247 -11.77 -13.91 -12.30
CA ASN A 247 -10.86 -13.94 -13.44
C ASN A 247 -9.87 -12.79 -13.38
N VAL A 248 -8.61 -13.05 -13.69
CA VAL A 248 -7.57 -12.02 -13.80
C VAL A 248 -7.77 -11.27 -15.11
N LEU A 249 -8.12 -9.99 -15.01
CA LEU A 249 -8.29 -9.09 -16.16
C LEU A 249 -6.97 -8.48 -16.62
N ASP A 250 -6.11 -8.13 -15.67
CA ASP A 250 -4.77 -7.61 -15.94
C ASP A 250 -3.84 -7.94 -14.77
N GLN A 251 -2.56 -8.20 -15.07
CA GLN A 251 -1.55 -8.44 -14.02
C GLN A 251 -0.17 -7.96 -14.43
N SER A 252 0.61 -7.54 -13.45
CA SER A 252 2.02 -7.22 -13.67
C SER A 252 2.82 -8.51 -13.89
N ASN A 253 3.74 -8.47 -14.84
CA ASN A 253 4.62 -9.59 -15.17
C ASN A 253 6.05 -9.40 -14.65
N SER A 254 6.27 -8.42 -13.80
CA SER A 254 7.59 -8.10 -13.25
C SER A 254 7.54 -7.87 -11.75
N THR A 255 8.45 -8.54 -11.04
CA THR A 255 8.71 -8.31 -9.61
C THR A 255 9.61 -7.10 -9.39
N PHE A 256 10.39 -6.69 -10.39
CA PHE A 256 11.46 -5.70 -10.22
C PHE A 256 11.22 -4.37 -10.92
N ASN A 257 10.29 -4.31 -11.87
CA ASN A 257 10.01 -3.12 -12.65
C ASN A 257 8.63 -2.57 -12.36
N GLU A 258 8.52 -1.25 -12.26
CA GLU A 258 7.23 -0.56 -12.18
C GLU A 258 6.38 -0.87 -13.40
N GLN A 259 5.11 -1.22 -13.18
CA GLN A 259 4.11 -1.43 -14.22
C GLN A 259 2.81 -0.75 -13.83
N PHE A 260 2.06 -0.28 -14.84
CA PHE A 260 0.73 0.27 -14.68
C PHE A 260 -0.27 -0.74 -15.25
N LEU A 261 -1.18 -1.20 -14.41
CA LEU A 261 -2.33 -1.99 -14.83
C LEU A 261 -3.51 -1.04 -15.04
N THR A 262 -4.27 -1.27 -16.10
CA THR A 262 -5.40 -0.41 -16.46
C THR A 262 -6.59 -1.23 -16.89
N ILE A 263 -7.78 -0.82 -16.43
CA ILE A 263 -9.05 -1.40 -16.82
C ILE A 263 -10.09 -0.30 -16.93
N SER A 264 -11.10 -0.50 -17.78
CA SER A 264 -12.36 0.25 -17.76
C SER A 264 -13.42 -0.59 -17.07
N MET A 265 -14.04 -0.05 -16.03
CA MET A 265 -15.14 -0.68 -15.31
C MET A 265 -16.36 0.23 -15.40
N GLU A 266 -17.54 -0.35 -15.59
CA GLU A 266 -18.81 0.33 -15.35
C GLU A 266 -19.13 0.19 -13.85
N VAL A 267 -19.32 1.31 -13.16
CA VAL A 267 -19.63 1.38 -11.72
C VAL A 267 -21.03 1.95 -11.53
#